data_b91c991bf3445a599f1b3a57d9ee04b7
#
_entry.id   b91c991bf3445a599f1b3a57d9ee04b7
#
_cell.length_a   1.000
_cell.length_b   1.000
_cell.length_c   1.000
_cell.angle_alpha   90.00
_cell.angle_beta   90.00
_cell.angle_gamma   90.00
#
_symmetry.space_group_name_H-M   'P 1'
#
loop_
_entity.id
_entity.type
_entity.pdbx_description
1 polymer ?
#
loop_
_entity_poly.entity_id
_entity_poly.type
_entity_poly.pdbx_seq_one_letter_code
_entity_poly.pdbx_strand_id
1 'polypeptide(L)'
;LGSLMWRPGFTYVERCEARLHGWHRRLCVYSHTYRGTPKDPGLVFGLDRGGSCRGIAYRVAAREARKAIDYLDDREMIYEVYRQAMVPVSLTSRSAGQPDGMDVRVEALTYVVDRSSSQYAGVLAPERLADIVARGEGVSGPATEYLANTLLHLDEFGLGNPGLEAVLAAANDRVERRVADLAVTAHEGSAGEKRPGG
;
A
#
# COMPACT_ATOMS: atom_id res chain seq x y z
N LEU A 1 -0.18 3.91 7.84
CA LEU A 1 0.01 3.77 6.40
C LEU A 1 -0.90 2.68 5.86
N GLY A 2 -1.44 2.85 4.66
CA GLY A 2 -2.32 1.84 4.05
C GLY A 2 -3.45 1.42 4.99
N SER A 3 -3.67 0.12 5.12
CA SER A 3 -4.81 -0.45 5.87
C SER A 3 -4.90 -0.06 7.35
N LEU A 4 -3.81 0.39 7.97
CA LEU A 4 -3.85 0.95 9.33
C LEU A 4 -4.73 2.21 9.45
N MET A 5 -4.98 2.93 8.36
CA MET A 5 -5.82 4.13 8.37
C MET A 5 -7.29 3.79 8.62
N TRP A 6 -7.76 2.62 8.19
CA TRP A 6 -9.15 2.15 8.35
C TRP A 6 -9.29 0.88 9.20
N ARG A 7 -8.20 0.13 9.41
CA ARG A 7 -8.14 -1.06 10.27
C ARG A 7 -6.93 -0.99 11.21
N PRO A 8 -6.94 -0.13 12.24
CA PRO A 8 -5.81 0.01 13.17
C PRO A 8 -5.51 -1.31 13.89
N GLY A 9 -6.51 -2.06 14.36
CA GLY A 9 -6.35 -3.34 15.03
C GLY A 9 -5.89 -3.26 16.50
N PHE A 10 -5.71 -2.06 17.03
CA PHE A 10 -5.37 -1.80 18.44
C PHE A 10 -6.33 -0.78 19.07
N THR A 11 -6.37 -0.76 20.40
CA THR A 11 -7.19 0.20 21.15
C THR A 11 -6.56 1.59 21.12
N TYR A 12 -7.35 2.61 20.82
CA TYR A 12 -6.92 4.01 20.84
C TYR A 12 -7.93 4.90 21.56
N VAL A 13 -7.46 6.03 22.06
CA VAL A 13 -8.27 7.03 22.77
C VAL A 13 -8.84 8.06 21.80
N GLU A 14 -8.08 8.39 20.76
CA GLU A 14 -8.43 9.44 19.82
C GLU A 14 -7.85 9.12 18.43
N ARG A 15 -8.58 9.54 17.39
CA ARG A 15 -8.18 9.44 15.99
C ARG A 15 -8.26 10.81 15.36
N CYS A 16 -7.14 11.29 14.83
CA CYS A 16 -7.02 12.62 14.23
C CYS A 16 -6.47 12.52 12.80
N GLU A 17 -6.94 13.40 11.93
CA GLU A 17 -6.22 13.67 10.70
C GLU A 17 -4.86 14.30 11.01
N ALA A 18 -3.84 13.89 10.27
CA ALA A 18 -2.49 14.36 10.48
C ALA A 18 -1.74 14.54 9.16
N ARG A 19 -0.85 15.53 9.13
CA ARG A 19 0.15 15.69 8.08
C ARG A 19 1.51 15.21 8.57
N LEU A 20 2.02 14.19 7.94
CA LEU A 20 3.38 13.68 8.14
C LEU A 20 4.35 14.49 7.28
N HIS A 21 5.45 14.96 7.88
CA HIS A 21 6.49 15.74 7.22
C HIS A 21 7.77 14.90 7.02
N GLY A 22 8.44 15.12 5.90
CA GLY A 22 9.69 14.43 5.55
C GLY A 22 9.51 13.04 4.96
N TRP A 23 8.27 12.57 4.81
CA TRP A 23 7.91 11.26 4.26
C TRP A 23 6.64 11.36 3.43
N HIS A 24 6.56 10.55 2.38
CA HIS A 24 5.37 10.48 1.54
C HIS A 24 5.00 9.03 1.22
N ARG A 25 3.73 8.79 0.93
CA ARG A 25 3.23 7.47 0.52
C ARG A 25 3.66 7.19 -0.91
N ARG A 26 4.29 6.03 -1.12
CA ARG A 26 4.73 5.57 -2.44
C ARG A 26 4.50 4.07 -2.58
N LEU A 27 4.15 3.63 -3.77
CA LEU A 27 4.13 2.21 -4.16
C LEU A 27 5.57 1.80 -4.51
N CYS A 28 6.34 1.37 -3.51
CA CYS A 28 7.80 1.22 -3.61
C CYS A 28 8.38 0.01 -2.86
N VAL A 29 7.55 -0.91 -2.43
CA VAL A 29 7.99 -2.09 -1.70
C VAL A 29 7.55 -3.35 -2.46
N TYR A 30 8.52 -4.20 -2.82
CA TYR A 30 8.23 -5.50 -3.39
C TYR A 30 7.57 -6.42 -2.37
N SER A 31 6.45 -7.02 -2.75
CA SER A 31 5.76 -8.03 -1.96
C SER A 31 5.99 -9.40 -2.57
N HIS A 32 6.74 -10.23 -1.87
CA HIS A 32 7.12 -11.57 -2.32
C HIS A 32 6.21 -12.68 -1.76
N THR A 33 5.19 -12.33 -0.99
CA THR A 33 4.29 -13.30 -0.34
C THR A 33 2.83 -12.89 -0.45
N TYR A 34 2.45 -11.69 0.02
CA TYR A 34 1.04 -11.31 0.12
C TYR A 34 0.42 -10.90 -1.21
N ARG A 35 1.15 -10.16 -2.05
CA ARG A 35 0.66 -9.62 -3.33
C ARG A 35 1.54 -10.01 -4.51
N GLY A 36 2.39 -11.01 -4.33
CA GLY A 36 3.29 -11.55 -5.32
C GLY A 36 4.05 -12.75 -4.78
N THR A 37 4.97 -13.24 -5.59
CA THR A 37 5.90 -14.33 -5.27
C THR A 37 7.34 -13.83 -5.44
N PRO A 38 8.37 -14.57 -4.99
CA PRO A 38 9.76 -14.20 -5.27
C PRO A 38 10.08 -14.09 -6.77
N LYS A 39 9.40 -14.87 -7.62
CA LYS A 39 9.59 -14.85 -9.07
C LYS A 39 8.83 -13.70 -9.73
N ASP A 40 7.61 -13.46 -9.31
CA ASP A 40 6.73 -12.41 -9.81
C ASP A 40 6.24 -11.56 -8.62
N PRO A 41 7.07 -10.62 -8.14
CA PRO A 41 6.72 -9.81 -6.99
C PRO A 41 5.60 -8.82 -7.32
N GLY A 42 4.71 -8.61 -6.37
CA GLY A 42 3.79 -7.48 -6.40
C GLY A 42 4.42 -6.22 -5.81
N LEU A 43 3.63 -5.14 -5.72
CA LEU A 43 4.03 -3.90 -5.05
C LEU A 43 3.02 -3.53 -3.96
N VAL A 44 3.55 -3.02 -2.86
CA VAL A 44 2.78 -2.45 -1.76
C VAL A 44 3.31 -1.07 -1.38
N PHE A 45 2.50 -0.31 -0.65
CA PHE A 45 2.87 1.03 -0.22
C PHE A 45 3.89 1.01 0.92
N GLY A 46 4.80 1.99 0.87
CA GLY A 46 5.67 2.38 1.96
C GLY A 46 5.68 3.88 2.18
N LEU A 47 6.13 4.32 3.36
CA LEU A 47 6.49 5.71 3.62
C LEU A 47 7.93 5.90 3.17
N ASP A 48 8.09 6.52 2.01
CA ASP A 48 9.41 6.84 1.45
C ASP A 48 9.86 8.24 1.85
N ARG A 49 11.16 8.46 1.93
CA ARG A 49 11.77 9.70 2.40
C ARG A 49 11.52 10.85 1.44
N GLY A 50 11.20 12.01 1.99
CA GLY A 50 10.98 13.28 1.29
C GLY A 50 9.51 13.67 1.21
N GLY A 51 9.24 14.96 0.99
CA GLY A 51 7.90 15.49 0.85
C GLY A 51 7.04 15.44 2.12
N SER A 52 5.76 15.25 1.94
CA SER A 52 4.78 15.08 3.03
C SER A 52 3.59 14.28 2.53
N CYS A 53 2.83 13.68 3.46
CA CYS A 53 1.53 13.11 3.13
C CYS A 53 0.52 13.31 4.27
N ARG A 54 -0.75 13.30 3.91
CA ARG A 54 -1.85 13.26 4.88
C ARG A 54 -2.13 11.80 5.27
N GLY A 55 -2.57 11.61 6.49
CA GLY A 55 -2.92 10.31 7.03
C GLY A 55 -3.67 10.44 8.35
N ILE A 56 -3.68 9.37 9.11
CA ILE A 56 -4.36 9.30 10.42
C ILE A 56 -3.31 9.08 11.51
N ALA A 57 -3.40 9.87 12.57
CA ALA A 57 -2.69 9.67 13.83
C ALA A 57 -3.67 9.12 14.88
N TYR A 58 -3.21 8.16 15.67
CA TYR A 58 -3.96 7.56 16.75
C TYR A 58 -3.27 7.86 18.08
N ARG A 59 -4.01 8.40 19.03
CA ARG A 59 -3.55 8.56 20.41
C ARG A 59 -3.89 7.30 21.20
N VAL A 60 -2.87 6.64 21.71
CA VAL A 60 -2.99 5.43 22.51
C VAL A 60 -2.72 5.77 23.97
N ALA A 61 -3.52 5.21 24.88
CA ALA A 61 -3.27 5.39 26.33
C ALA A 61 -1.92 4.75 26.71
N ALA A 62 -1.16 5.40 27.61
CA ALA A 62 0.19 4.93 27.99
C ALA A 62 0.21 3.46 28.44
N ARG A 63 -0.82 3.01 29.18
CA ARG A 63 -0.96 1.62 29.63
C ARG A 63 -1.13 0.60 28.50
N GLU A 64 -1.63 1.04 27.34
CA GLU A 64 -1.86 0.19 26.14
C GLU A 64 -0.74 0.34 25.10
N ALA A 65 0.20 1.31 25.29
CA ALA A 65 1.18 1.66 24.27
C ALA A 65 2.09 0.48 23.91
N ARG A 66 2.57 -0.28 24.89
CA ARG A 66 3.41 -1.45 24.64
C ARG A 66 2.70 -2.52 23.81
N LYS A 67 1.45 -2.84 24.18
CA LYS A 67 0.63 -3.81 23.44
C LYS A 67 0.35 -3.38 22.01
N ALA A 68 0.10 -2.07 21.80
CA ALA A 68 -0.12 -1.53 20.46
C ALA A 68 1.15 -1.60 19.61
N ILE A 69 2.33 -1.32 20.19
CA ILE A 69 3.63 -1.41 19.49
C ILE A 69 3.92 -2.87 19.13
N ASP A 70 3.80 -3.80 20.07
CA ASP A 70 4.04 -5.24 19.81
C ASP A 70 3.14 -5.75 18.68
N TYR A 71 1.84 -5.38 18.68
CA TYR A 71 0.92 -5.72 17.60
C TYR A 71 1.35 -5.13 16.24
N LEU A 72 1.82 -3.87 16.24
CA LEU A 72 2.27 -3.21 15.01
C LEU A 72 3.58 -3.82 14.50
N ASP A 73 4.50 -4.19 15.39
CA ASP A 73 5.74 -4.86 15.02
C ASP A 73 5.46 -6.22 14.39
N ASP A 74 4.60 -7.02 14.98
CA ASP A 74 4.17 -8.31 14.42
C ASP A 74 3.54 -8.17 13.03
N ARG A 75 2.90 -7.04 12.77
CA ARG A 75 2.20 -6.78 11.51
C ARG A 75 3.09 -6.16 10.42
N GLU A 76 3.94 -5.20 10.79
CA GLU A 76 4.69 -4.38 9.82
C GLU A 76 6.15 -4.85 9.66
N MET A 77 6.73 -5.51 10.70
CA MET A 77 8.12 -5.96 10.70
C MET A 77 8.29 -7.40 10.18
N ILE A 78 7.24 -8.02 9.66
CA ILE A 78 7.32 -9.35 8.99
C ILE A 78 8.34 -9.33 7.84
N TYR A 79 8.53 -8.17 7.24
CA TYR A 79 9.55 -7.94 6.22
C TYR A 79 10.59 -6.96 6.74
N GLU A 80 11.85 -7.27 6.49
CA GLU A 80 13.00 -6.41 6.83
C GLU A 80 13.07 -5.11 5.99
N VAL A 81 11.95 -4.68 5.41
CA VAL A 81 11.87 -3.48 4.57
C VAL A 81 11.35 -2.26 5.32
N TYR A 82 10.73 -2.47 6.47
CA TYR A 82 10.27 -1.36 7.30
C TYR A 82 11.10 -1.25 8.57
N ARG A 83 11.24 -0.04 9.06
CA ARG A 83 11.83 0.25 10.37
C ARG A 83 10.95 1.23 11.12
N GLN A 84 10.91 1.11 12.43
CA GLN A 84 10.27 2.11 13.29
C GLN A 84 10.97 3.45 13.18
N ALA A 85 10.20 4.53 13.21
CA ALA A 85 10.70 5.90 13.27
C ALA A 85 9.76 6.78 14.08
N MET A 86 10.32 7.62 14.94
CA MET A 86 9.64 8.77 15.51
C MET A 86 9.70 9.90 14.49
N VAL A 87 8.57 10.46 14.16
CA VAL A 87 8.45 11.46 13.08
C VAL A 87 7.55 12.61 13.50
N PRO A 88 7.87 13.85 13.10
CA PRO A 88 7.01 14.99 13.36
C PRO A 88 5.74 14.93 12.50
N VAL A 89 4.59 15.08 13.15
CA VAL A 89 3.30 15.21 12.48
C VAL A 89 2.58 16.46 12.96
N SER A 90 1.88 17.12 12.04
CA SER A 90 0.94 18.20 12.37
C SER A 90 -0.46 17.60 12.44
N LEU A 91 -1.11 17.69 13.60
CA LEU A 91 -2.49 17.25 13.78
C LEU A 91 -3.43 18.34 13.30
N THR A 92 -4.39 17.99 12.45
CA THR A 92 -5.47 18.89 12.06
C THR A 92 -6.54 18.82 13.13
N SER A 93 -6.56 19.83 14.03
CA SER A 93 -7.53 19.88 15.13
C SER A 93 -8.93 20.16 14.58
N ARG A 94 -9.83 19.18 14.74
CA ARG A 94 -11.29 19.38 14.77
C ARG A 94 -11.85 19.09 16.17
N SER A 95 -11.03 19.10 17.20
CA SER A 95 -11.49 18.88 18.57
C SER A 95 -12.23 20.10 19.09
N ALA A 96 -13.45 19.89 19.57
CA ALA A 96 -14.28 20.93 20.17
C ALA A 96 -13.50 21.67 21.29
N GLY A 97 -13.28 22.97 21.10
CA GLY A 97 -12.68 23.84 22.11
C GLY A 97 -11.31 24.46 21.78
N GLN A 98 -10.70 24.16 20.63
CA GLN A 98 -9.52 24.90 20.17
C GLN A 98 -9.87 25.84 19.01
N PRO A 99 -9.20 27.01 18.90
CA PRO A 99 -9.42 27.91 17.77
C PRO A 99 -9.12 27.20 16.45
N ASP A 100 -10.00 27.34 15.45
CA ASP A 100 -9.78 26.82 14.11
C ASP A 100 -8.43 27.31 13.55
N GLY A 101 -7.59 26.35 13.14
CA GLY A 101 -6.36 26.64 12.39
C GLY A 101 -5.02 26.49 13.14
N MET A 102 -4.98 26.05 14.39
CA MET A 102 -3.70 25.72 15.04
C MET A 102 -3.30 24.27 14.80
N ASP A 103 -2.32 24.07 13.91
CA ASP A 103 -1.64 22.79 13.74
C ASP A 103 -0.83 22.47 14.99
N VAL A 104 -1.25 21.46 15.75
CA VAL A 104 -0.48 20.96 16.90
C VAL A 104 0.58 19.98 16.36
N ARG A 105 1.85 20.29 16.57
CA ARG A 105 2.95 19.38 16.23
C ARG A 105 3.20 18.41 17.37
N VAL A 106 3.28 17.13 17.02
CA VAL A 106 3.63 16.04 17.94
C VAL A 106 4.59 15.07 17.26
N GLU A 107 5.33 14.31 18.08
CA GLU A 107 6.09 13.16 17.59
C GLU A 107 5.19 11.93 17.57
N ALA A 108 5.19 11.20 16.45
CA ALA A 108 4.42 9.98 16.30
C ALA A 108 5.31 8.81 15.87
N LEU A 109 5.07 7.63 16.44
CA LEU A 109 5.67 6.39 15.97
C LEU A 109 5.03 5.97 14.64
N THR A 110 5.85 5.65 13.67
CA THR A 110 5.41 5.07 12.39
C THR A 110 6.44 4.10 11.84
N TYR A 111 6.09 3.41 10.76
CA TYR A 111 6.97 2.49 10.03
C TYR A 111 7.32 3.11 8.69
N VAL A 112 8.61 3.26 8.43
CA VAL A 112 9.14 3.88 7.21
C VAL A 112 9.98 2.85 6.45
N VAL A 113 10.09 3.05 5.15
CA VAL A 113 10.88 2.15 4.29
C VAL A 113 12.37 2.30 4.60
N ASP A 114 13.04 1.17 4.76
CA ASP A 114 14.49 1.10 4.70
C ASP A 114 14.93 0.97 3.24
N ARG A 115 15.56 2.01 2.72
CA ARG A 115 16.05 2.05 1.34
C ARG A 115 17.23 1.11 1.07
N SER A 116 17.86 0.56 2.10
CA SER A 116 18.92 -0.44 1.97
C SER A 116 18.40 -1.86 1.80
N SER A 117 17.11 -2.09 2.10
CA SER A 117 16.48 -3.40 1.91
C SER A 117 16.39 -3.78 0.43
N SER A 118 16.64 -5.04 0.12
CA SER A 118 16.46 -5.62 -1.22
C SER A 118 15.00 -5.57 -1.72
N GLN A 119 14.05 -5.40 -0.81
CA GLN A 119 12.63 -5.23 -1.15
C GLN A 119 12.26 -3.78 -1.49
N TYR A 120 13.19 -2.82 -1.36
CA TYR A 120 12.92 -1.46 -1.79
C TYR A 120 13.01 -1.33 -3.31
N ALA A 121 11.87 -1.11 -3.96
CA ALA A 121 11.78 -1.00 -5.41
C ALA A 121 12.23 0.38 -5.96
N GLY A 122 12.41 1.37 -5.08
CA GLY A 122 12.79 2.73 -5.48
C GLY A 122 11.68 3.49 -6.20
N VAL A 123 12.10 4.40 -7.07
CA VAL A 123 11.23 5.19 -7.94
C VAL A 123 11.09 4.46 -9.25
N LEU A 124 9.91 3.95 -9.55
CA LEU A 124 9.61 3.27 -10.81
C LEU A 124 8.76 4.17 -11.72
N ALA A 125 8.97 4.06 -13.03
CA ALA A 125 8.12 4.69 -14.02
C ALA A 125 6.69 4.10 -13.98
N PRO A 126 5.65 4.88 -14.33
CA PRO A 126 4.26 4.42 -14.28
C PRO A 126 4.01 3.11 -15.05
N GLU A 127 4.63 2.95 -16.20
CA GLU A 127 4.53 1.75 -17.04
C GLU A 127 5.07 0.52 -16.29
N ARG A 128 6.21 0.69 -15.60
CA ARG A 128 6.81 -0.39 -14.83
C ARG A 128 5.99 -0.74 -13.58
N LEU A 129 5.40 0.28 -12.93
CA LEU A 129 4.46 0.05 -11.83
C LEU A 129 3.27 -0.78 -12.32
N ALA A 130 2.66 -0.40 -13.45
CA ALA A 130 1.53 -1.11 -14.03
C ALA A 130 1.88 -2.56 -14.41
N ASP A 131 3.07 -2.81 -14.96
CA ASP A 131 3.55 -4.16 -15.31
C ASP A 131 3.68 -5.06 -14.08
N ILE A 132 4.25 -4.55 -12.99
CA ILE A 132 4.44 -5.32 -11.76
C ILE A 132 3.09 -5.57 -11.08
N VAL A 133 2.25 -4.54 -10.99
CA VAL A 133 0.91 -4.65 -10.38
C VAL A 133 0.03 -5.64 -11.16
N ALA A 134 0.11 -5.65 -12.49
CA ALA A 134 -0.66 -6.57 -13.32
C ALA A 134 -0.25 -8.05 -13.19
N ARG A 135 1.01 -8.32 -12.78
CA ARG A 135 1.52 -9.70 -12.65
C ARG A 135 1.53 -10.21 -11.22
N GLY A 136 1.59 -9.29 -10.26
CA GLY A 136 1.71 -9.64 -8.86
C GLY A 136 0.44 -10.31 -8.33
N GLU A 137 0.58 -11.55 -7.87
CA GLU A 137 -0.46 -12.29 -7.17
C GLU A 137 0.19 -13.14 -6.07
N GLY A 138 -0.33 -13.03 -4.87
CA GLY A 138 0.19 -13.72 -3.69
C GLY A 138 -0.92 -14.33 -2.85
N VAL A 139 -0.58 -14.77 -1.63
CA VAL A 139 -1.53 -15.45 -0.73
C VAL A 139 -2.73 -14.57 -0.32
N SER A 140 -2.62 -13.26 -0.44
CA SER A 140 -3.72 -12.32 -0.17
C SER A 140 -4.40 -11.80 -1.44
N GLY A 141 -4.15 -12.45 -2.58
CA GLY A 141 -4.74 -12.13 -3.87
C GLY A 141 -3.92 -11.17 -4.73
N PRO A 142 -4.50 -10.69 -5.85
CA PRO A 142 -3.82 -9.87 -6.84
C PRO A 142 -3.36 -8.51 -6.29
N ALA A 143 -2.24 -8.01 -6.81
CA ALA A 143 -1.74 -6.67 -6.48
C ALA A 143 -2.65 -5.55 -7.02
N THR A 144 -3.39 -5.80 -8.12
CA THR A 144 -4.42 -4.89 -8.64
C THR A 144 -5.53 -4.67 -7.62
N GLU A 145 -6.02 -5.72 -6.96
CA GLU A 145 -7.03 -5.63 -5.91
C GLU A 145 -6.53 -4.81 -4.70
N TYR A 146 -5.28 -5.06 -4.28
CA TYR A 146 -4.67 -4.28 -3.20
C TYR A 146 -4.60 -2.79 -3.54
N LEU A 147 -4.15 -2.45 -4.76
CA LEU A 147 -4.06 -1.06 -5.20
C LEU A 147 -5.44 -0.43 -5.29
N ALA A 148 -6.42 -1.11 -5.90
CA ALA A 148 -7.80 -0.63 -6.01
C ALA A 148 -8.43 -0.35 -4.64
N ASN A 149 -8.35 -1.30 -3.72
CA ASN A 149 -8.87 -1.14 -2.35
C ASN A 149 -8.19 -0.01 -1.60
N THR A 150 -6.87 0.17 -1.80
CA THR A 150 -6.15 1.25 -1.14
C THR A 150 -6.55 2.61 -1.70
N LEU A 151 -6.70 2.75 -3.02
CA LEU A 151 -7.13 4.00 -3.67
C LEU A 151 -8.55 4.36 -3.25
N LEU A 152 -9.47 3.40 -3.21
CA LEU A 152 -10.84 3.61 -2.73
C LEU A 152 -10.86 4.21 -1.32
N HIS A 153 -10.12 3.62 -0.38
CA HIS A 153 -10.06 4.14 0.98
C HIS A 153 -9.33 5.49 1.08
N LEU A 154 -8.31 5.73 0.23
CA LEU A 154 -7.67 7.05 0.18
C LEU A 154 -8.64 8.12 -0.30
N ASP A 155 -9.48 7.81 -1.28
CA ASP A 155 -10.50 8.73 -1.80
C ASP A 155 -11.54 9.09 -0.74
N GLU A 156 -11.98 8.12 0.09
CA GLU A 156 -12.85 8.37 1.25
C GLU A 156 -12.28 9.41 2.24
N PHE A 157 -10.95 9.56 2.27
CA PHE A 157 -10.25 10.58 3.06
C PHE A 157 -9.93 11.86 2.28
N GLY A 158 -10.40 11.99 1.03
CA GLY A 158 -10.04 13.09 0.14
C GLY A 158 -8.54 13.11 -0.22
N LEU A 159 -7.95 11.92 -0.35
CA LEU A 159 -6.54 11.69 -0.66
C LEU A 159 -6.37 11.00 -2.02
N GLY A 160 -7.29 11.21 -2.94
CA GLY A 160 -7.23 10.69 -4.30
C GLY A 160 -5.87 10.92 -4.97
N ASN A 161 -5.45 10.01 -5.82
CA ASN A 161 -4.16 10.07 -6.50
C ASN A 161 -4.35 9.68 -7.99
N PRO A 162 -4.62 10.65 -8.87
CA PRO A 162 -4.85 10.39 -10.30
C PRO A 162 -3.71 9.61 -10.98
N GLY A 163 -2.47 9.82 -10.54
CA GLY A 163 -1.32 9.08 -11.08
C GLY A 163 -1.37 7.59 -10.76
N LEU A 164 -1.78 7.22 -9.55
CA LEU A 164 -1.94 5.81 -9.18
C LEU A 164 -3.22 5.20 -9.74
N GLU A 165 -4.27 5.99 -9.93
CA GLU A 165 -5.48 5.57 -10.64
C GLU A 165 -5.16 5.21 -12.09
N ALA A 166 -4.35 6.01 -12.78
CA ALA A 166 -3.86 5.71 -14.13
C ALA A 166 -3.00 4.44 -14.16
N VAL A 167 -2.15 4.22 -13.14
CA VAL A 167 -1.37 2.97 -13.00
C VAL A 167 -2.29 1.77 -12.84
N LEU A 168 -3.33 1.88 -12.02
CA LEU A 168 -4.31 0.80 -11.82
C LEU A 168 -5.06 0.48 -13.11
N ALA A 169 -5.55 1.50 -13.82
CA ALA A 169 -6.23 1.33 -15.11
C ALA A 169 -5.32 0.60 -16.11
N ALA A 170 -4.08 1.08 -16.27
CA ALA A 170 -3.10 0.44 -17.14
C ALA A 170 -2.72 -0.99 -16.71
N ALA A 171 -2.74 -1.31 -15.42
CA ALA A 171 -2.53 -2.67 -14.93
C ALA A 171 -3.71 -3.58 -15.27
N ASN A 172 -4.94 -3.11 -15.09
CA ASN A 172 -6.14 -3.87 -15.45
C ASN A 172 -6.20 -4.17 -16.95
N ASP A 173 -5.91 -3.20 -17.81
CA ASP A 173 -5.81 -3.43 -19.28
C ASP A 173 -4.81 -4.53 -19.64
N ARG A 174 -3.69 -4.64 -18.90
CA ARG A 174 -2.69 -5.69 -19.12
C ARG A 174 -3.20 -7.06 -18.68
N VAL A 175 -3.93 -7.12 -17.56
CA VAL A 175 -4.58 -8.36 -17.10
C VAL A 175 -5.58 -8.83 -18.11
N GLU A 176 -6.47 -7.96 -18.61
CA GLU A 176 -7.49 -8.29 -19.60
C GLU A 176 -6.88 -8.83 -20.90
N ARG A 177 -5.86 -8.15 -21.45
CA ARG A 177 -5.14 -8.63 -22.65
C ARG A 177 -4.54 -10.00 -22.43
N ARG A 178 -3.87 -10.23 -21.30
CA ARG A 178 -3.28 -11.54 -20.99
C ARG A 178 -4.32 -12.65 -20.91
N VAL A 179 -5.49 -12.38 -20.34
CA VAL A 179 -6.60 -13.33 -20.29
C VAL A 179 -7.14 -13.61 -21.69
N ALA A 180 -7.29 -12.58 -22.52
CA ALA A 180 -7.73 -12.74 -23.92
C ALA A 180 -6.75 -13.59 -24.74
N ASP A 181 -5.44 -13.33 -24.63
CA ASP A 181 -4.40 -14.07 -25.34
C ASP A 181 -4.39 -15.57 -24.93
N LEU A 182 -4.57 -15.85 -23.64
CA LEU A 182 -4.67 -17.23 -23.15
C LEU A 182 -5.92 -17.95 -23.67
N ALA A 183 -7.04 -17.25 -23.81
CA ALA A 183 -8.27 -17.82 -24.37
C ALA A 183 -8.14 -18.17 -25.87
N VAL A 184 -7.44 -17.33 -26.63
CA VAL A 184 -7.17 -17.57 -28.06
C VAL A 184 -6.26 -18.79 -28.23
N THR A 185 -5.16 -18.87 -27.48
CA THR A 185 -4.23 -20.00 -27.56
C THR A 185 -4.85 -21.33 -27.12
N ALA A 186 -5.76 -21.32 -26.15
CA ALA A 186 -6.51 -22.50 -25.72
C ALA A 186 -7.47 -22.99 -26.80
N HIS A 187 -8.06 -22.09 -27.59
CA HIS A 187 -8.97 -22.43 -28.69
C HIS A 187 -8.23 -23.05 -29.90
N GLU A 188 -7.07 -22.50 -30.23
CA GLU A 188 -6.21 -23.00 -31.32
C GLU A 188 -5.63 -24.38 -30.98
N GLY A 189 -5.24 -24.64 -29.75
CA GLY A 189 -4.76 -25.95 -29.29
C GLY A 189 -5.83 -27.05 -29.35
N SER A 190 -7.11 -26.72 -29.16
CA SER A 190 -8.24 -27.66 -29.22
C SER A 190 -8.65 -28.00 -30.66
N ALA A 191 -8.36 -27.15 -31.64
CA ALA A 191 -8.71 -27.36 -33.05
C ALA A 191 -7.73 -28.27 -33.78
N GLY A 192 -6.51 -28.47 -33.23
CA GLY A 192 -5.45 -29.27 -33.85
C GLY A 192 -5.54 -30.80 -33.64
N GLU A 193 -6.42 -31.30 -32.75
CA GLU A 193 -6.48 -32.73 -32.37
C GLU A 193 -7.63 -33.49 -32.99
N LYS A 194 -7.96 -33.19 -34.26
CA LYS A 194 -8.75 -34.13 -35.10
C LYS A 194 -7.79 -35.14 -35.73
N ARG A 195 -7.61 -36.28 -35.07
CA ARG A 195 -7.01 -37.48 -35.66
C ARG A 195 -7.81 -37.91 -36.92
N PRO A 196 -7.17 -38.17 -38.04
CA PRO A 196 -7.80 -38.94 -39.10
C PRO A 196 -7.87 -40.40 -38.64
N GLY A 197 -9.08 -40.86 -38.32
CA GLY A 197 -9.38 -42.27 -38.22
C GLY A 197 -9.38 -42.85 -39.62
N GLY A 198 -8.49 -43.79 -39.87
CA GLY A 198 -8.52 -44.71 -40.95
C GLY A 198 -8.86 -46.09 -40.42
#